data_644716591e3d92ced75f7c2952a705d1
#
_entry.id   644716591e3d92ced75f7c2952a705d1
#
_cell.length_a   1.000
_cell.length_b   1.000
_cell.length_c   1.000
_cell.angle_alpha   90.00
_cell.angle_beta   90.00
_cell.angle_gamma   90.00
#
_symmetry.space_group_name_H-M   'P 1'
#
loop_
_entity.id
_entity.type
_entity.pdbx_description
1 polymer ?
#
loop_
_entity_poly.entity_id
_entity_poly.type
_entity_poly.pdbx_seq_one_letter_code
_entity_poly.pdbx_strand_id
1 'polypeptide(L)'
;MASLPAPDTVAAALARTVQQHHKTAYIDHDQEIRWQEVDATSSRLARRLRALGLGKGDRIGIILPNRIEWLYTYFAAAKIGAVVVGLNVRYRDVELDFMFADSQIKAVLAPRSYAGFDYVQFLTQAQARFPALQHLLFVDDAPAPNLPDGPGIAFHTLLAPGGDDTAALPPECSPQPDDLLLVIYTSGTTGRPKAAGITHRSQLASARAQAAHTKLTAD
;
A
#
# COMPACT_ATOMS: atom_id res chain seq x y z
N MET A 1 -17.00 30.50 9.23
CA MET A 1 -16.29 29.79 8.15
C MET A 1 -17.10 28.53 7.81
N ALA A 2 -17.53 28.36 6.55
CA ALA A 2 -18.19 27.12 6.15
C ALA A 2 -17.18 25.97 6.29
N SER A 3 -17.58 24.90 7.00
CA SER A 3 -16.75 23.70 7.11
C SER A 3 -16.61 23.08 5.71
N LEU A 4 -15.37 22.79 5.30
CA LEU A 4 -15.13 22.03 4.08
C LEU A 4 -15.90 20.71 4.14
N PRO A 5 -16.53 20.25 3.02
CA PRO A 5 -17.21 18.97 2.99
C PRO A 5 -16.25 17.85 3.45
N ALA A 6 -16.80 16.84 4.10
CA ALA A 6 -15.97 15.71 4.55
C ALA A 6 -15.32 15.03 3.33
N PRO A 7 -14.01 14.64 3.44
CA PRO A 7 -13.36 13.94 2.35
C PRO A 7 -14.07 12.61 2.08
N ASP A 8 -14.18 12.24 0.83
CA ASP A 8 -14.88 11.04 0.37
C ASP A 8 -13.94 9.96 -0.19
N THR A 9 -12.64 10.29 -0.32
CA THR A 9 -11.57 9.34 -0.63
C THR A 9 -10.46 9.40 0.40
N VAL A 10 -9.71 8.30 0.56
CA VAL A 10 -8.58 8.23 1.50
C VAL A 10 -7.47 9.20 1.11
N ALA A 11 -7.22 9.39 -0.20
CA ALA A 11 -6.26 10.38 -0.68
C ALA A 11 -6.66 11.81 -0.29
N ALA A 12 -7.94 12.17 -0.45
CA ALA A 12 -8.47 13.47 -0.03
C ALA A 12 -8.44 13.65 1.50
N ALA A 13 -8.68 12.56 2.25
CA ALA A 13 -8.59 12.58 3.71
C ALA A 13 -7.16 12.88 4.17
N LEU A 14 -6.15 12.22 3.58
CA LEU A 14 -4.74 12.49 3.88
C LEU A 14 -4.37 13.95 3.56
N ALA A 15 -4.71 14.44 2.37
CA ALA A 15 -4.43 15.81 1.96
C ALA A 15 -5.03 16.85 2.93
N ARG A 16 -6.28 16.62 3.37
CA ARG A 16 -6.92 17.48 4.38
C ARG A 16 -6.22 17.41 5.73
N THR A 17 -5.83 16.21 6.18
CA THR A 17 -5.10 16.02 7.44
C THR A 17 -3.79 16.80 7.45
N VAL A 18 -3.04 16.74 6.35
CA VAL A 18 -1.76 17.47 6.20
C VAL A 18 -1.94 18.99 6.29
N GLN A 19 -3.04 19.52 5.76
CA GLN A 19 -3.34 20.96 5.84
C GLN A 19 -3.75 21.41 7.24
N GLN A 20 -4.38 20.54 8.02
CA GLN A 20 -4.95 20.88 9.33
C GLN A 20 -4.06 20.55 10.52
N HIS A 21 -3.15 19.59 10.38
CA HIS A 21 -2.38 19.02 11.47
C HIS A 21 -0.89 18.90 11.13
N HIS A 22 -0.04 19.46 12.03
CA HIS A 22 1.41 19.32 11.97
C HIS A 22 1.93 18.33 13.02
N LYS A 23 1.11 17.32 13.36
CA LYS A 23 1.39 16.37 14.42
C LYS A 23 2.10 15.13 13.89
N THR A 24 2.67 14.36 14.81
CA THR A 24 3.15 13.00 14.56
C THR A 24 1.99 12.12 14.11
N ALA A 25 2.16 11.46 12.98
CA ALA A 25 1.20 10.52 12.42
C ALA A 25 1.43 9.11 12.97
N TYR A 26 2.70 8.69 13.01
CA TYR A 26 3.13 7.36 13.41
C TYR A 26 4.44 7.44 14.17
N ILE A 27 4.66 6.45 15.03
CA ILE A 27 5.96 6.18 15.65
C ILE A 27 6.39 4.82 15.13
N ASP A 28 7.49 4.80 14.36
CA ASP A 28 8.08 3.57 13.84
C ASP A 28 9.43 3.36 14.53
N HIS A 29 9.51 2.33 15.38
CA HIS A 29 10.57 2.19 16.35
C HIS A 29 10.66 3.44 17.24
N ASP A 30 11.75 4.16 17.23
CA ASP A 30 11.92 5.41 18.00
C ASP A 30 11.83 6.66 17.12
N GLN A 31 11.36 6.53 15.88
CA GLN A 31 11.24 7.64 14.94
C GLN A 31 9.80 8.14 14.85
N GLU A 32 9.61 9.43 15.10
CA GLU A 32 8.35 10.12 14.87
C GLU A 32 8.22 10.51 13.40
N ILE A 33 7.15 10.04 12.75
CA ILE A 33 6.84 10.32 11.36
C ILE A 33 5.62 11.24 11.33
N ARG A 34 5.76 12.41 10.70
CA ARG A 34 4.70 13.41 10.60
C ARG A 34 3.79 13.15 9.40
N TRP A 35 2.56 13.66 9.46
CA TRP A 35 1.61 13.56 8.34
C TRP A 35 2.15 14.13 7.03
N GLN A 36 2.93 15.23 7.10
CA GLN A 36 3.59 15.83 5.93
C GLN A 36 4.59 14.88 5.28
N GLU A 37 5.32 14.11 6.10
CA GLU A 37 6.27 13.12 5.61
C GLU A 37 5.57 11.92 4.97
N VAL A 38 4.47 11.45 5.60
CA VAL A 38 3.62 10.38 5.02
C VAL A 38 3.08 10.81 3.65
N ASP A 39 2.58 12.05 3.54
CA ASP A 39 2.04 12.57 2.30
C ASP A 39 3.13 12.73 1.22
N ALA A 40 4.27 13.33 1.55
CA ALA A 40 5.38 13.56 0.63
C ALA A 40 5.95 12.22 0.11
N THR A 41 6.20 11.27 1.02
CA THR A 41 6.77 9.96 0.68
C THR A 41 5.79 9.13 -0.13
N SER A 42 4.51 9.09 0.25
CA SER A 42 3.50 8.36 -0.52
C SER A 42 3.22 9.02 -1.88
N SER A 43 3.34 10.35 -2.00
CA SER A 43 3.22 11.04 -3.29
C SER A 43 4.37 10.71 -4.23
N ARG A 44 5.60 10.67 -3.71
CA ARG A 44 6.77 10.23 -4.49
C ARG A 44 6.61 8.79 -4.95
N LEU A 45 6.28 7.89 -4.02
CA LEU A 45 6.02 6.49 -4.35
C LEU A 45 4.90 6.32 -5.39
N ALA A 46 3.82 7.08 -5.28
CA ALA A 46 2.71 7.07 -6.24
C ALA A 46 3.21 7.37 -7.68
N ARG A 47 4.09 8.37 -7.85
CA ARG A 47 4.68 8.69 -9.16
C ARG A 47 5.58 7.57 -9.68
N ARG A 48 6.38 6.95 -8.81
CA ARG A 48 7.23 5.81 -9.18
C ARG A 48 6.40 4.60 -9.59
N LEU A 49 5.33 4.29 -8.87
CA LEU A 49 4.39 3.22 -9.24
C LEU A 49 3.72 3.52 -10.59
N ARG A 50 3.37 4.78 -10.85
CA ARG A 50 2.87 5.21 -12.17
C ARG A 50 3.90 5.00 -13.28
N ALA A 51 5.15 5.35 -13.04
CA ALA A 51 6.24 5.12 -13.99
C ALA A 51 6.46 3.63 -14.30
N LEU A 52 6.14 2.75 -13.35
CA LEU A 52 6.10 1.29 -13.56
C LEU A 52 4.82 0.82 -14.29
N GLY A 53 3.95 1.73 -14.72
CA GLY A 53 2.72 1.38 -15.43
C GLY A 53 1.55 0.94 -14.54
N LEU A 54 1.64 1.18 -13.21
CA LEU A 54 0.54 0.91 -12.28
C LEU A 54 -0.44 2.09 -12.26
N GLY A 55 -1.72 1.82 -12.12
CA GLY A 55 -2.76 2.85 -12.10
C GLY A 55 -4.08 2.39 -11.53
N LYS A 56 -5.14 3.11 -11.89
CA LYS A 56 -6.49 2.86 -11.39
C LYS A 56 -6.95 1.43 -11.67
N GLY A 57 -7.38 0.74 -10.60
CA GLY A 57 -7.84 -0.64 -10.65
C GLY A 57 -6.75 -1.70 -10.64
N ASP A 58 -5.47 -1.35 -10.87
CA ASP A 58 -4.36 -2.29 -10.73
C ASP A 58 -4.19 -2.72 -9.27
N ARG A 59 -3.79 -3.96 -9.04
CA ARG A 59 -3.69 -4.54 -7.70
C ARG A 59 -2.25 -4.65 -7.26
N ILE A 60 -1.99 -4.15 -6.04
CA ILE A 60 -0.68 -4.16 -5.40
C ILE A 60 -0.77 -5.05 -4.15
N GLY A 61 -0.13 -6.21 -4.19
CA GLY A 61 0.00 -7.08 -3.03
C GLY A 61 0.98 -6.51 -2.02
N ILE A 62 0.62 -6.53 -0.74
CA ILE A 62 1.53 -6.16 0.35
C ILE A 62 1.65 -7.35 1.30
N ILE A 63 2.85 -7.92 1.37
CA ILE A 63 3.23 -9.03 2.24
C ILE A 63 4.28 -8.49 3.22
N LEU A 64 3.86 -7.74 4.22
CA LEU A 64 4.80 -7.16 5.20
C LEU A 64 4.32 -7.40 6.63
N PRO A 65 5.25 -7.52 7.59
CA PRO A 65 4.91 -7.29 8.99
C PRO A 65 4.53 -5.82 9.19
N ASN A 66 4.23 -5.43 10.44
CA ASN A 66 3.94 -4.03 10.75
C ASN A 66 5.18 -3.16 10.52
N ARG A 67 5.17 -2.38 9.44
CA ARG A 67 6.24 -1.49 8.99
C ARG A 67 5.65 -0.26 8.33
N ILE A 68 6.39 0.84 8.35
CA ILE A 68 5.93 2.11 7.76
C ILE A 68 5.77 2.02 6.24
N GLU A 69 6.53 1.17 5.56
CA GLU A 69 6.44 0.96 4.10
C GLU A 69 5.07 0.44 3.67
N TRP A 70 4.39 -0.30 4.56
CA TRP A 70 3.00 -0.71 4.34
C TRP A 70 2.10 0.51 4.16
N LEU A 71 2.23 1.50 5.05
CA LEU A 71 1.42 2.72 5.02
C LEU A 71 1.79 3.62 3.85
N TYR A 72 3.06 3.77 3.54
CA TYR A 72 3.49 4.53 2.35
C TYR A 72 2.89 3.93 1.07
N THR A 73 2.90 2.60 0.95
CA THR A 73 2.33 1.91 -0.21
C THR A 73 0.81 2.03 -0.26
N TYR A 74 0.14 1.90 0.88
CA TYR A 74 -1.31 2.08 0.98
C TYR A 74 -1.75 3.47 0.52
N PHE A 75 -1.11 4.52 1.02
CA PHE A 75 -1.45 5.89 0.61
C PHE A 75 -1.03 6.19 -0.84
N ALA A 76 0.09 5.64 -1.30
CA ALA A 76 0.49 5.77 -2.70
C ALA A 76 -0.52 5.11 -3.65
N ALA A 77 -0.95 3.89 -3.34
CA ALA A 77 -2.00 3.19 -4.08
C ALA A 77 -3.31 3.98 -4.08
N ALA A 78 -3.72 4.49 -2.90
CA ALA A 78 -4.91 5.34 -2.78
C ALA A 78 -4.85 6.59 -3.66
N LYS A 79 -3.67 7.19 -3.87
CA LYS A 79 -3.49 8.40 -4.70
C LYS A 79 -3.60 8.12 -6.20
N ILE A 80 -3.26 6.91 -6.65
CA ILE A 80 -3.31 6.52 -8.07
C ILE A 80 -4.53 5.66 -8.41
N GLY A 81 -5.46 5.47 -7.47
CA GLY A 81 -6.63 4.64 -7.66
C GLY A 81 -6.33 3.14 -7.76
N ALA A 82 -5.13 2.71 -7.37
CA ALA A 82 -4.78 1.29 -7.31
C ALA A 82 -5.39 0.64 -6.06
N VAL A 83 -5.53 -0.67 -6.11
CA VAL A 83 -6.14 -1.48 -5.04
C VAL A 83 -5.05 -2.22 -4.28
N VAL A 84 -4.97 -2.03 -2.98
CA VAL A 84 -4.09 -2.80 -2.11
C VAL A 84 -4.70 -4.18 -1.86
N VAL A 85 -3.91 -5.23 -1.98
CA VAL A 85 -4.27 -6.60 -1.55
C VAL A 85 -3.41 -6.92 -0.34
N GLY A 86 -4.04 -6.90 0.85
CA GLY A 86 -3.35 -7.20 2.10
C GLY A 86 -3.15 -8.71 2.27
N LEU A 87 -1.91 -9.15 2.30
CA LEU A 87 -1.51 -10.54 2.43
C LEU A 87 -0.72 -10.74 3.73
N ASN A 88 -1.10 -11.74 4.52
CA ASN A 88 -0.39 -12.00 5.76
C ASN A 88 1.03 -12.55 5.46
N VAL A 89 2.04 -11.95 6.07
CA VAL A 89 3.44 -12.36 5.95
C VAL A 89 3.71 -13.80 6.43
N ARG A 90 2.74 -14.44 7.08
CA ARG A 90 2.81 -15.84 7.50
C ARG A 90 2.24 -16.82 6.47
N TYR A 91 1.58 -16.34 5.42
CA TYR A 91 1.11 -17.20 4.33
C TYR A 91 2.31 -17.82 3.59
N ARG A 92 2.07 -18.98 3.03
CA ARG A 92 3.07 -19.78 2.31
C ARG A 92 2.54 -20.10 0.91
N ASP A 93 3.21 -20.97 0.21
CA ASP A 93 3.00 -21.26 -1.20
C ASP A 93 1.52 -21.48 -1.56
N VAL A 94 0.83 -22.31 -0.81
CA VAL A 94 -0.56 -22.71 -1.12
C VAL A 94 -1.53 -21.52 -1.02
N GLU A 95 -1.46 -20.78 0.08
CA GLU A 95 -2.33 -19.62 0.28
C GLU A 95 -1.98 -18.49 -0.68
N LEU A 96 -0.68 -18.23 -0.87
CA LEU A 96 -0.21 -17.17 -1.76
C LEU A 96 -0.56 -17.46 -3.22
N ASP A 97 -0.37 -18.69 -3.70
CA ASP A 97 -0.72 -19.08 -5.06
C ASP A 97 -2.21 -18.89 -5.34
N PHE A 98 -3.07 -19.31 -4.39
CA PHE A 98 -4.50 -19.06 -4.50
C PHE A 98 -4.82 -17.56 -4.61
N MET A 99 -4.24 -16.73 -3.72
CA MET A 99 -4.52 -15.29 -3.67
C MET A 99 -3.95 -14.55 -4.88
N PHE A 100 -2.79 -14.96 -5.42
CA PHE A 100 -2.24 -14.40 -6.65
C PHE A 100 -3.12 -14.72 -7.86
N ALA A 101 -3.61 -15.95 -7.96
CA ALA A 101 -4.52 -16.35 -9.02
C ALA A 101 -5.85 -15.60 -8.97
N ASP A 102 -6.44 -15.49 -7.77
CA ASP A 102 -7.76 -14.87 -7.54
C ASP A 102 -7.72 -13.36 -7.72
N SER A 103 -6.71 -12.68 -7.14
CA SER A 103 -6.65 -11.21 -7.12
C SER A 103 -5.93 -10.60 -8.31
N GLN A 104 -5.25 -11.37 -9.16
CA GLN A 104 -4.53 -10.84 -10.33
C GLN A 104 -3.58 -9.69 -9.97
N ILE A 105 -2.76 -9.90 -8.94
CA ILE A 105 -1.78 -8.91 -8.45
C ILE A 105 -0.79 -8.56 -9.55
N LYS A 106 -0.60 -7.25 -9.81
CA LYS A 106 0.31 -6.73 -10.83
C LYS A 106 1.68 -6.37 -10.27
N ALA A 107 1.73 -5.90 -9.03
CA ALA A 107 2.96 -5.65 -8.29
C ALA A 107 2.84 -6.21 -6.89
N VAL A 108 3.94 -6.67 -6.31
CA VAL A 108 3.96 -7.15 -4.92
C VAL A 108 5.11 -6.54 -4.15
N LEU A 109 4.83 -6.07 -2.95
CA LEU A 109 5.79 -5.61 -1.96
C LEU A 109 5.95 -6.67 -0.88
N ALA A 110 7.17 -7.15 -0.66
CA ALA A 110 7.48 -8.20 0.31
C ALA A 110 8.86 -7.98 0.95
N PRO A 111 9.14 -8.60 2.11
CA PRO A 111 10.51 -8.73 2.59
C PRO A 111 11.25 -9.74 1.71
N ARG A 112 12.57 -9.73 1.69
CA ARG A 112 13.35 -10.77 0.99
C ARG A 112 13.19 -12.13 1.66
N SER A 113 13.11 -12.14 2.99
CA SER A 113 12.81 -13.35 3.77
C SER A 113 12.04 -12.99 5.04
N TYR A 114 11.26 -13.93 5.55
CA TYR A 114 10.58 -13.78 6.84
C TYR A 114 10.31 -15.15 7.47
N ALA A 115 10.74 -15.32 8.72
CA ALA A 115 10.55 -16.55 9.48
C ALA A 115 11.00 -17.82 8.70
N GLY A 116 12.17 -17.74 8.06
CA GLY A 116 12.77 -18.83 7.30
C GLY A 116 12.20 -19.06 5.88
N PHE A 117 11.21 -18.25 5.45
CA PHE A 117 10.65 -18.33 4.10
C PHE A 117 11.35 -17.34 3.17
N ASP A 118 11.84 -17.82 2.02
CA ASP A 118 12.53 -17.04 0.99
C ASP A 118 11.49 -16.47 0.00
N TYR A 119 11.11 -15.21 0.20
CA TYR A 119 10.18 -14.52 -0.70
C TYR A 119 10.79 -14.19 -2.06
N VAL A 120 12.11 -14.03 -2.14
CA VAL A 120 12.77 -13.76 -3.44
C VAL A 120 12.60 -14.95 -4.36
N GLN A 121 12.94 -16.15 -3.85
CA GLN A 121 12.80 -17.38 -4.60
C GLN A 121 11.32 -17.63 -4.98
N PHE A 122 10.42 -17.56 -4.00
CA PHE A 122 9.00 -17.82 -4.22
C PHE A 122 8.40 -16.87 -5.27
N LEU A 123 8.60 -15.55 -5.12
CA LEU A 123 7.99 -14.53 -6.00
C LEU A 123 8.60 -14.55 -7.39
N THR A 124 9.89 -14.85 -7.54
CA THR A 124 10.51 -15.04 -8.86
C THR A 124 9.87 -16.22 -9.60
N GLN A 125 9.61 -17.32 -8.91
CA GLN A 125 8.89 -18.46 -9.48
C GLN A 125 7.42 -18.15 -9.76
N ALA A 126 6.79 -17.33 -8.90
CA ALA A 126 5.40 -16.91 -9.06
C ALA A 126 5.20 -16.06 -10.32
N GLN A 127 6.16 -15.22 -10.73
CA GLN A 127 6.07 -14.46 -11.99
C GLN A 127 5.89 -15.35 -13.21
N ALA A 128 6.54 -16.51 -13.25
CA ALA A 128 6.36 -17.45 -14.35
C ALA A 128 4.97 -18.12 -14.37
N ARG A 129 4.34 -18.26 -13.19
CA ARG A 129 3.02 -18.91 -13.04
C ARG A 129 1.86 -17.93 -13.16
N PHE A 130 2.07 -16.68 -12.79
CA PHE A 130 1.05 -15.62 -12.77
C PHE A 130 1.44 -14.45 -13.68
N PRO A 131 1.03 -14.47 -14.97
CA PRO A 131 1.44 -13.44 -15.96
C PRO A 131 1.02 -12.01 -15.58
N ALA A 132 0.02 -11.85 -14.71
CA ALA A 132 -0.36 -10.53 -14.19
C ALA A 132 0.74 -9.92 -13.32
N LEU A 133 1.56 -10.72 -12.63
CA LEU A 133 2.59 -10.26 -11.71
C LEU A 133 3.82 -9.75 -12.49
N GLN A 134 3.88 -8.43 -12.66
CA GLN A 134 4.92 -7.76 -13.46
C GLN A 134 6.08 -7.23 -12.61
N HIS A 135 5.80 -6.78 -11.38
CA HIS A 135 6.79 -6.11 -10.56
C HIS A 135 6.94 -6.74 -9.19
N LEU A 136 8.18 -7.05 -8.82
CA LEU A 136 8.57 -7.49 -7.48
C LEU A 136 9.28 -6.33 -6.78
N LEU A 137 8.78 -5.90 -5.63
CA LEU A 137 9.34 -4.85 -4.81
C LEU A 137 9.79 -5.46 -3.50
N PHE A 138 11.05 -5.25 -3.11
CA PHE A 138 11.58 -5.85 -1.88
C PHE A 138 11.99 -4.80 -0.86
N VAL A 139 11.53 -4.98 0.37
CA VAL A 139 11.98 -4.21 1.52
C VAL A 139 13.15 -4.93 2.16
N ASP A 140 14.21 -4.18 2.43
CA ASP A 140 15.40 -4.66 3.11
C ASP A 140 15.41 -4.18 4.55
N ASP A 141 15.92 -5.01 5.50
CA ASP A 141 16.00 -4.66 6.92
C ASP A 141 17.15 -3.69 7.24
N ALA A 142 18.05 -3.48 6.30
CA ALA A 142 19.10 -2.47 6.36
C ALA A 142 19.31 -1.85 4.98
N PRO A 143 19.65 -0.55 4.88
CA PRO A 143 20.12 0.04 3.64
C PRO A 143 21.45 -0.62 3.28
N ALA A 144 21.39 -1.67 2.46
CA ALA A 144 22.60 -2.31 1.94
C ALA A 144 23.06 -1.55 0.70
N PRO A 145 24.18 -0.83 0.75
CA PRO A 145 24.70 -0.06 -0.37
C PRO A 145 25.13 -0.93 -1.57
N ASN A 146 25.17 -2.24 -1.41
CA ASN A 146 25.64 -3.20 -2.42
C ASN A 146 24.79 -4.47 -2.42
N LEU A 147 23.46 -4.36 -2.62
CA LEU A 147 22.70 -5.56 -2.98
C LEU A 147 23.09 -5.95 -4.39
N PRO A 148 23.48 -7.23 -4.64
CA PRO A 148 23.70 -7.71 -5.99
C PRO A 148 22.43 -7.52 -6.82
N ASP A 149 22.58 -7.32 -8.13
CA ASP A 149 21.51 -7.29 -9.11
C ASP A 149 20.70 -8.60 -9.02
N GLY A 150 19.77 -8.61 -8.08
CA GLY A 150 18.86 -9.72 -7.85
C GLY A 150 17.50 -9.43 -8.52
N PRO A 151 16.64 -10.43 -8.66
CA PRO A 151 15.31 -10.22 -9.22
C PRO A 151 14.54 -9.21 -8.36
N GLY A 152 13.92 -8.23 -9.04
CA GLY A 152 13.06 -7.23 -8.41
C GLY A 152 13.73 -5.90 -8.12
N ILE A 153 12.93 -4.97 -7.61
CA ILE A 153 13.28 -3.58 -7.32
C ILE A 153 13.45 -3.42 -5.81
N ALA A 154 14.56 -2.86 -5.38
CA ALA A 154 14.74 -2.49 -3.97
C ALA A 154 13.79 -1.33 -3.62
N PHE A 155 12.88 -1.52 -2.67
CA PHE A 155 11.80 -0.57 -2.37
C PHE A 155 12.32 0.82 -1.98
N HIS A 156 13.42 0.90 -1.23
CA HIS A 156 14.02 2.17 -0.82
C HIS A 156 14.40 3.05 -2.03
N THR A 157 14.73 2.47 -3.19
CA THR A 157 15.06 3.24 -4.40
C THR A 157 13.84 4.00 -4.95
N LEU A 158 12.63 3.46 -4.72
CA LEU A 158 11.39 4.14 -5.09
C LEU A 158 11.06 5.31 -4.14
N LEU A 159 11.63 5.30 -2.95
CA LEU A 159 11.46 6.37 -1.95
C LEU A 159 12.54 7.45 -2.06
N ALA A 160 13.64 7.18 -2.76
CA ALA A 160 14.76 8.12 -2.90
C ALA A 160 14.30 9.43 -3.59
N PRO A 161 14.74 10.60 -3.09
CA PRO A 161 14.50 11.87 -3.78
C PRO A 161 15.09 11.84 -5.19
N GLY A 162 14.38 12.41 -6.17
CA GLY A 162 14.89 12.52 -7.54
C GLY A 162 13.78 12.45 -8.58
N GLY A 163 14.11 12.92 -9.78
CA GLY A 163 13.13 13.09 -10.85
C GLY A 163 12.17 14.26 -10.58
N ASP A 164 11.03 14.26 -11.25
CA ASP A 164 10.00 15.29 -11.02
C ASP A 164 9.09 14.89 -9.86
N ASP A 165 9.60 15.05 -8.64
CA ASP A 165 8.85 14.75 -7.41
C ASP A 165 7.69 15.76 -7.17
N THR A 166 7.58 16.83 -7.98
CA THR A 166 6.54 17.85 -7.89
C THR A 166 5.42 17.68 -8.92
N ALA A 167 5.61 16.82 -9.93
CA ALA A 167 4.61 16.58 -10.96
C ALA A 167 3.26 16.16 -10.37
N ALA A 168 2.20 16.79 -10.83
CA ALA A 168 0.84 16.40 -10.48
C ALA A 168 0.55 14.99 -11.01
N LEU A 169 -0.17 14.19 -10.22
CA LEU A 169 -0.69 12.92 -10.72
C LEU A 169 -1.75 13.18 -11.79
N PRO A 170 -1.77 12.40 -12.89
CA PRO A 170 -2.75 12.58 -13.94
C PRO A 170 -4.19 12.42 -13.43
N PRO A 171 -5.15 13.23 -13.93
CA PRO A 171 -6.55 13.20 -13.48
C PRO A 171 -7.22 11.82 -13.59
N GLU A 172 -6.83 11.00 -14.57
CA GLU A 172 -7.34 9.64 -14.75
C GLU A 172 -6.97 8.70 -13.60
N CYS A 173 -5.99 9.06 -12.78
CA CYS A 173 -5.61 8.32 -11.59
C CYS A 173 -6.50 8.65 -10.38
N SER A 174 -7.32 9.70 -10.46
CA SER A 174 -8.10 10.17 -9.32
C SER A 174 -9.11 9.10 -8.87
N PRO A 175 -9.03 8.65 -7.61
CA PRO A 175 -9.96 7.67 -7.08
C PRO A 175 -11.34 8.29 -6.91
N GLN A 176 -12.38 7.46 -7.07
CA GLN A 176 -13.75 7.81 -6.73
C GLN A 176 -14.13 7.16 -5.39
N PRO A 177 -15.13 7.69 -4.67
CA PRO A 177 -15.52 7.17 -3.36
C PRO A 177 -15.87 5.69 -3.34
N ASP A 178 -16.47 5.19 -4.42
CA ASP A 178 -16.93 3.81 -4.55
C ASP A 178 -15.91 2.88 -5.24
N ASP A 179 -14.75 3.41 -5.64
CA ASP A 179 -13.65 2.58 -6.12
C ASP A 179 -13.10 1.70 -4.99
N LEU A 180 -12.67 0.48 -5.34
CA LEU A 180 -11.96 -0.39 -4.41
C LEU A 180 -10.64 0.25 -3.98
N LEU A 181 -10.35 0.17 -2.70
CA LEU A 181 -9.11 0.65 -2.08
C LEU A 181 -8.28 -0.52 -1.56
N LEU A 182 -8.96 -1.49 -0.95
CA LEU A 182 -8.30 -2.58 -0.21
C LEU A 182 -9.08 -3.87 -0.38
N VAL A 183 -8.36 -4.96 -0.56
CA VAL A 183 -8.90 -6.32 -0.51
C VAL A 183 -8.21 -7.06 0.64
N ILE A 184 -9.00 -7.69 1.50
CA ILE A 184 -8.53 -8.52 2.59
C ILE A 184 -9.11 -9.92 2.44
N TYR A 185 -8.26 -10.93 2.55
CA TYR A 185 -8.70 -12.32 2.58
C TYR A 185 -9.08 -12.75 4.00
N THR A 186 -10.27 -13.28 4.13
CA THR A 186 -10.76 -13.84 5.39
C THR A 186 -10.82 -15.36 5.32
N SER A 187 -10.62 -16.03 6.45
CA SER A 187 -10.83 -17.48 6.55
C SER A 187 -12.31 -17.80 6.28
N GLY A 188 -12.61 -18.32 5.11
CA GLY A 188 -13.98 -18.73 4.77
C GLY A 188 -14.41 -19.96 5.56
N THR A 189 -15.67 -20.02 5.98
CA THR A 189 -16.28 -21.21 6.63
C THR A 189 -16.24 -22.46 5.74
N THR A 190 -15.96 -22.31 4.45
CA THR A 190 -15.90 -23.38 3.43
C THR A 190 -14.48 -23.85 3.12
N GLY A 191 -13.48 -23.47 3.94
CA GLY A 191 -12.08 -23.92 3.80
C GLY A 191 -11.25 -23.17 2.76
N ARG A 192 -11.84 -22.31 1.91
CA ARG A 192 -11.11 -21.42 1.01
C ARG A 192 -11.22 -19.96 1.47
N PRO A 193 -10.12 -19.19 1.44
CA PRO A 193 -10.16 -17.77 1.74
C PRO A 193 -11.13 -17.03 0.82
N LYS A 194 -11.85 -16.05 1.38
CA LYS A 194 -12.76 -15.17 0.63
C LYS A 194 -12.21 -13.76 0.61
N ALA A 195 -12.17 -13.14 -0.57
CA ALA A 195 -11.79 -11.77 -0.75
C ALA A 195 -12.91 -10.83 -0.32
N ALA A 196 -12.64 -9.95 0.64
CA ALA A 196 -13.53 -8.86 1.05
C ALA A 196 -13.01 -7.54 0.49
N GLY A 197 -13.79 -6.90 -0.39
CA GLY A 197 -13.46 -5.61 -0.98
C GLY A 197 -13.91 -4.45 -0.09
N ILE A 198 -13.04 -3.48 0.11
CA ILE A 198 -13.26 -2.27 0.90
C ILE A 198 -13.09 -1.07 -0.04
N THR A 199 -14.12 -0.22 -0.17
CA THR A 199 -14.06 1.01 -0.97
C THR A 199 -13.48 2.16 -0.14
N HIS A 200 -13.07 3.25 -0.80
CA HIS A 200 -12.67 4.48 -0.11
C HIS A 200 -13.76 4.97 0.84
N ARG A 201 -15.02 4.98 0.38
CA ARG A 201 -16.19 5.39 1.16
C ARG A 201 -16.38 4.52 2.40
N SER A 202 -16.36 3.19 2.25
CA SER A 202 -16.57 2.28 3.38
C SER A 202 -15.44 2.35 4.40
N GLN A 203 -14.19 2.51 3.93
CA GLN A 203 -13.03 2.71 4.81
C GLN A 203 -13.16 3.97 5.67
N LEU A 204 -13.54 5.10 5.06
CA LEU A 204 -13.71 6.36 5.78
C LEU A 204 -14.93 6.33 6.71
N ALA A 205 -16.02 5.68 6.31
CA ALA A 205 -17.19 5.51 7.17
C ALA A 205 -16.84 4.69 8.42
N SER A 206 -16.11 3.59 8.26
CA SER A 206 -15.62 2.77 9.37
C SER A 206 -14.69 3.55 10.30
N ALA A 207 -13.72 4.29 9.74
CA ALA A 207 -12.80 5.10 10.53
C ALA A 207 -13.53 6.18 11.36
N ARG A 208 -14.52 6.87 10.76
CA ARG A 208 -15.33 7.87 11.45
C ARG A 208 -16.17 7.24 12.57
N ALA A 209 -16.78 6.10 12.31
CA ALA A 209 -17.56 5.38 13.32
C ALA A 209 -16.69 4.93 14.50
N GLN A 210 -15.49 4.40 14.23
CA GLN A 210 -14.54 4.01 15.26
C GLN A 210 -14.08 5.21 16.08
N ALA A 211 -13.68 6.32 15.44
CA ALA A 211 -13.27 7.54 16.12
C ALA A 211 -14.39 8.08 17.04
N ALA A 212 -15.62 8.11 16.56
CA ALA A 212 -16.77 8.54 17.37
C ALA A 212 -17.02 7.60 18.55
N HIS A 213 -16.94 6.27 18.34
CA HIS A 213 -17.17 5.28 19.39
C HIS A 213 -16.08 5.33 20.46
N THR A 214 -14.82 5.45 20.07
CA THR A 214 -13.65 5.50 20.96
C THR A 214 -13.39 6.90 21.52
N LYS A 215 -14.20 7.88 21.12
CA LYS A 215 -14.05 9.31 21.52
C LYS A 215 -12.64 9.86 21.23
N LEU A 216 -12.04 9.40 20.11
CA LEU A 216 -10.77 9.96 19.65
C LEU A 216 -10.99 11.42 19.24
N THR A 217 -10.13 12.30 19.77
CA THR A 217 -10.08 13.71 19.41
C THR A 217 -8.84 14.01 18.58
N ALA A 218 -8.74 15.22 18.05
CA ALA A 218 -7.57 15.66 17.31
C ALA A 218 -6.41 16.10 18.21
N ASP A 219 -6.61 16.07 19.54
CA ASP A 219 -5.64 16.53 20.55
C ASP A 219 -4.70 15.42 21.02
#